data_43e91a77eda6f0a07e7f28db451950b6
#
_entry.id   43e91a77eda6f0a07e7f28db451950b6
#
_cell.length_a   1.000
_cell.length_b   1.000
_cell.length_c   1.000
_cell.angle_alpha   90.00
_cell.angle_beta   90.00
_cell.angle_gamma   90.00
#
_symmetry.space_group_name_H-M   'P 1'
#
loop_
_entity.id
_entity.type
_entity.pdbx_description
1 polymer ?
#
loop_
_entity_poly.entity_id
_entity_poly.type
_entity_poly.pdbx_seq_one_letter_code
_entity_poly.pdbx_strand_id
1 'polypeptide(L)'
;MAADSSRIAIPAFGTKGRLWLGLLAALMVAGLAAWGYQLTTGLVATGMRNVFSWGLYIMMFVLFVGLSAGGLIISSAPKFFHSHRYEGFARLGVLVSLACITVAGLLILPDIGRPERLYQFFTSPDFRSPMVWDFGIVILYGVLNLWYLWLLTRRDLAARGSRLALGVADTDAGRERDRTLMFWTAALALPTAVALHSVTGWIFATQIGRGDWFSPLVAPVFIAKALVSGLGLLLVVSVLADRLTNYEVDREELTSLGKILGIFLALHVVYLLAAERLPHAWANHFEFWAITSSFLIGESVYFWLWTVVGGAVPLVMLMIPSLRKRVSVIFTASLLAVFGTMFEGIRLVFTGYEVANIALPPGISTGGEYAGITTDIWATAGAYTPTLVEVAVTLGIVAFGALIVTLGLKYVPIQRVERPESYATDGGRQGRQ
;
A
#
# COMPACT_ATOMS: atom_id res chain seq x y z
N MET A 1 44.65 -3.17 24.29
CA MET A 1 44.45 -2.19 23.23
C MET A 1 42.94 -2.03 23.05
N ALA A 2 42.38 -0.92 23.50
CA ALA A 2 40.96 -0.65 23.38
C ALA A 2 40.64 -0.43 21.90
N ALA A 3 39.75 -1.24 21.35
CA ALA A 3 39.22 -1.05 20.01
C ALA A 3 38.46 0.29 20.00
N ASP A 4 38.97 1.22 19.23
CA ASP A 4 38.35 2.49 18.91
C ASP A 4 36.99 2.19 18.26
N SER A 5 35.95 2.24 19.07
CA SER A 5 34.57 2.18 18.57
C SER A 5 34.25 3.52 17.90
N SER A 6 34.76 3.70 16.70
CA SER A 6 34.27 4.77 15.82
C SER A 6 32.79 4.48 15.57
N ARG A 7 31.94 5.00 16.48
CA ARG A 7 30.50 5.08 16.23
C ARG A 7 30.34 5.76 14.87
N ILE A 8 29.86 5.02 13.89
CA ILE A 8 29.53 5.60 12.57
C ILE A 8 28.54 6.71 12.85
N ALA A 9 29.05 7.95 12.90
CA ALA A 9 28.23 9.12 13.20
C ALA A 9 27.23 9.28 12.03
N ILE A 10 25.94 9.10 12.33
CA ILE A 10 24.89 9.32 11.35
C ILE A 10 24.86 10.83 11.04
N PRO A 11 25.18 11.26 9.82
CA PRO A 11 25.27 12.68 9.51
C PRO A 11 23.92 13.39 9.73
N ALA A 12 23.96 14.62 10.24
CA ALA A 12 22.75 15.42 10.43
C ALA A 12 22.06 15.68 9.08
N PHE A 13 20.74 15.93 9.09
CA PHE A 13 20.03 16.35 7.88
C PHE A 13 20.58 17.68 7.37
N GLY A 14 20.93 17.72 6.10
CA GLY A 14 21.27 18.96 5.40
C GLY A 14 20.06 19.91 5.29
N THR A 15 20.26 21.12 4.77
CA THR A 15 19.20 22.15 4.66
C THR A 15 17.95 21.62 3.95
N LYS A 16 18.11 20.93 2.81
CA LYS A 16 16.97 20.31 2.08
C LYS A 16 16.21 19.29 2.91
N GLY A 17 16.94 18.44 3.66
CA GLY A 17 16.34 17.44 4.54
C GLY A 17 15.60 18.08 5.72
N ARG A 18 16.11 19.20 6.27
CA ARG A 18 15.41 19.96 7.34
C ARG A 18 14.14 20.61 6.83
N LEU A 19 14.16 21.18 5.62
CA LEU A 19 12.98 21.75 4.97
C LEU A 19 11.92 20.67 4.70
N TRP A 20 12.35 19.50 4.23
CA TRP A 20 11.48 18.34 4.04
C TRP A 20 10.81 17.89 5.36
N LEU A 21 11.59 17.73 6.43
CA LEU A 21 11.05 17.39 7.75
C LEU A 21 10.11 18.47 8.28
N GLY A 22 10.42 19.75 8.05
CA GLY A 22 9.54 20.87 8.37
C GLY A 22 8.20 20.82 7.64
N LEU A 23 8.22 20.49 6.34
CA LEU A 23 7.01 20.29 5.54
C LEU A 23 6.16 19.11 6.09
N LEU A 24 6.79 17.95 6.35
CA LEU A 24 6.09 16.80 6.92
C LEU A 24 5.47 17.13 8.28
N ALA A 25 6.22 17.81 9.15
CA ALA A 25 5.73 18.25 10.46
C ALA A 25 4.53 19.21 10.33
N ALA A 26 4.60 20.18 9.41
CA ALA A 26 3.52 21.12 9.16
C ALA A 26 2.23 20.40 8.68
N LEU A 27 2.37 19.44 7.73
CA LEU A 27 1.23 18.63 7.27
C LEU A 27 0.64 17.78 8.39
N MET A 28 1.48 17.17 9.23
CA MET A 28 1.03 16.37 10.37
C MET A 28 0.28 17.22 11.38
N VAL A 29 0.79 18.41 11.72
CA VAL A 29 0.12 19.35 12.64
C VAL A 29 -1.22 19.81 12.06
N ALA A 30 -1.26 20.18 10.78
CA ALA A 30 -2.49 20.55 10.09
C ALA A 30 -3.52 19.42 10.10
N GLY A 31 -3.07 18.18 9.82
CA GLY A 31 -3.91 16.98 9.84
C GLY A 31 -4.46 16.69 11.24
N LEU A 32 -3.63 16.78 12.28
CA LEU A 32 -4.07 16.60 13.67
C LEU A 32 -5.07 17.69 14.11
N ALA A 33 -4.86 18.94 13.72
CA ALA A 33 -5.78 20.04 14.00
C ALA A 33 -7.14 19.81 13.30
N ALA A 34 -7.11 19.38 12.02
CA ALA A 34 -8.32 19.05 11.27
C ALA A 34 -9.05 17.84 11.87
N TRP A 35 -8.33 16.81 12.34
CA TRP A 35 -8.93 15.68 13.03
C TRP A 35 -9.52 16.08 14.39
N GLY A 36 -8.81 16.91 15.16
CA GLY A 36 -9.36 17.48 16.40
C GLY A 36 -10.66 18.26 16.17
N TYR A 37 -10.75 19.05 15.10
CA TYR A 37 -11.99 19.70 14.67
C TYR A 37 -13.08 18.68 14.33
N GLN A 38 -12.76 17.63 13.55
CA GLN A 38 -13.70 16.57 13.22
C GLN A 38 -14.20 15.82 14.47
N LEU A 39 -13.34 15.54 15.45
CA LEU A 39 -13.73 14.87 16.70
C LEU A 39 -14.73 15.69 17.53
N THR A 40 -14.62 17.01 17.51
CA THR A 40 -15.54 17.90 18.24
C THR A 40 -16.84 18.16 17.49
N THR A 41 -16.80 18.22 16.15
CA THR A 41 -17.95 18.51 15.28
C THR A 41 -18.70 17.25 14.88
N GLY A 42 -18.02 16.09 14.86
CA GLY A 42 -18.53 14.81 14.35
C GLY A 42 -18.32 14.65 12.84
N LEU A 43 -18.83 13.53 12.30
CA LEU A 43 -18.69 13.21 10.87
C LEU A 43 -19.39 14.20 9.92
N VAL A 44 -20.21 15.10 10.44
CA VAL A 44 -20.80 16.20 9.66
C VAL A 44 -19.74 17.14 9.08
N ALA A 45 -18.53 17.18 9.67
CA ALA A 45 -17.37 17.93 9.14
C ALA A 45 -16.79 17.31 7.85
N THR A 46 -17.17 16.08 7.54
CA THR A 46 -16.73 15.31 6.34
C THR A 46 -17.79 15.34 5.24
N GLY A 47 -17.46 14.80 4.07
CA GLY A 47 -18.43 14.52 3.01
C GLY A 47 -19.32 13.30 3.28
N MET A 48 -19.00 12.51 4.32
CA MET A 48 -19.76 11.31 4.65
C MET A 48 -21.16 11.65 5.18
N ARG A 49 -22.16 10.86 4.76
CA ARG A 49 -23.58 10.98 5.14
C ARG A 49 -24.18 9.57 5.25
N ASN A 50 -25.45 9.47 5.58
CA ASN A 50 -26.16 8.19 5.65
C ASN A 50 -26.08 7.38 4.33
N VAL A 51 -26.07 8.07 3.19
CA VAL A 51 -25.90 7.45 1.87
C VAL A 51 -24.43 7.12 1.58
N PHE A 52 -23.51 7.98 2.02
CA PHE A 52 -22.07 7.87 1.80
C PHE A 52 -21.38 7.45 3.09
N SER A 53 -21.49 6.18 3.43
CA SER A 53 -20.90 5.65 4.67
C SER A 53 -19.37 5.62 4.65
N TRP A 54 -18.76 5.56 3.47
CA TRP A 54 -17.32 5.56 3.25
C TRP A 54 -16.91 6.65 2.28
N GLY A 55 -15.81 7.33 2.59
CA GLY A 55 -15.31 8.44 1.80
C GLY A 55 -13.83 8.33 1.50
N LEU A 56 -13.15 9.46 1.51
CA LEU A 56 -11.72 9.58 1.23
C LEU A 56 -10.87 8.69 2.14
N TYR A 57 -11.21 8.56 3.41
CA TYR A 57 -10.44 7.76 4.36
C TYR A 57 -10.39 6.28 3.97
N ILE A 58 -11.53 5.67 3.63
CA ILE A 58 -11.59 4.26 3.20
C ILE A 58 -10.97 4.08 1.81
N MET A 59 -11.17 5.01 0.89
CA MET A 59 -10.51 4.96 -0.41
C MET A 59 -8.98 4.95 -0.26
N MET A 60 -8.44 5.82 0.58
CA MET A 60 -7.01 5.88 0.86
C MET A 60 -6.53 4.68 1.68
N PHE A 61 -7.32 4.17 2.62
CA PHE A 61 -7.05 2.91 3.32
C PHE A 61 -6.83 1.76 2.32
N VAL A 62 -7.76 1.55 1.38
CA VAL A 62 -7.65 0.52 0.33
C VAL A 62 -6.40 0.73 -0.53
N LEU A 63 -6.10 1.98 -0.88
CA LEU A 63 -4.89 2.30 -1.64
C LEU A 63 -3.64 1.92 -0.85
N PHE A 64 -3.51 2.32 0.41
CA PHE A 64 -2.31 2.08 1.22
C PHE A 64 -2.17 0.61 1.64
N VAL A 65 -3.25 -0.14 1.81
CA VAL A 65 -3.23 -1.60 1.89
C VAL A 65 -2.58 -2.17 0.62
N GLY A 66 -3.04 -1.77 -0.57
CA GLY A 66 -2.44 -2.20 -1.84
C GLY A 66 -0.96 -1.84 -1.96
N LEU A 67 -0.59 -0.59 -1.65
CA LEU A 67 0.79 -0.11 -1.68
C LEU A 67 1.73 -0.90 -0.75
N SER A 68 1.21 -1.45 0.35
CA SER A 68 2.01 -2.22 1.31
C SER A 68 2.47 -3.58 0.77
N ALA A 69 1.75 -4.17 -0.19
CA ALA A 69 2.01 -5.53 -0.66
C ALA A 69 3.35 -5.71 -1.36
N GLY A 70 3.75 -4.74 -2.19
CA GLY A 70 4.92 -4.89 -3.05
C GLY A 70 6.21 -5.09 -2.29
N GLY A 71 6.36 -4.42 -1.16
CA GLY A 71 7.55 -4.52 -0.33
C GLY A 71 7.75 -5.90 0.25
N LEU A 72 6.70 -6.49 0.81
CA LEU A 72 6.79 -7.80 1.44
C LEU A 72 6.94 -8.93 0.43
N ILE A 73 6.26 -8.85 -0.72
CA ILE A 73 6.36 -9.84 -1.80
C ILE A 73 7.78 -9.88 -2.36
N ILE A 74 8.36 -8.72 -2.71
CA ILE A 74 9.73 -8.64 -3.23
C ILE A 74 10.75 -9.08 -2.18
N SER A 75 10.53 -8.81 -0.91
CA SER A 75 11.43 -9.22 0.17
C SER A 75 11.38 -10.72 0.46
N SER A 76 10.21 -11.33 0.28
CA SER A 76 9.99 -12.76 0.52
C SER A 76 10.44 -13.62 -0.66
N ALA A 77 10.32 -13.13 -1.90
CA ALA A 77 10.63 -13.88 -3.12
C ALA A 77 12.06 -14.47 -3.14
N PRO A 78 13.14 -13.76 -2.76
CA PRO A 78 14.48 -14.35 -2.72
C PRO A 78 14.59 -15.55 -1.80
N LYS A 79 13.86 -15.57 -0.70
CA LYS A 79 13.89 -16.67 0.28
C LYS A 79 13.18 -17.92 -0.23
N PHE A 80 12.06 -17.74 -0.96
CA PHE A 80 11.32 -18.86 -1.54
C PHE A 80 12.02 -19.47 -2.75
N PHE A 81 12.53 -18.62 -3.63
CA PHE A 81 13.13 -19.08 -4.88
C PHE A 81 14.64 -19.32 -4.78
N HIS A 82 15.22 -19.25 -3.57
CA HIS A 82 16.66 -19.43 -3.31
C HIS A 82 17.52 -18.55 -4.24
N SER A 83 17.03 -17.37 -4.57
CA SER A 83 17.68 -16.40 -5.45
C SER A 83 18.16 -15.22 -4.64
N HIS A 84 19.43 -14.84 -4.83
CA HIS A 84 19.97 -13.62 -4.24
C HIS A 84 19.54 -12.35 -4.98
N ARG A 85 18.85 -12.53 -6.10
CA ARG A 85 18.34 -11.42 -6.91
C ARG A 85 17.31 -10.63 -6.10
N TYR A 86 17.36 -9.32 -6.18
CA TYR A 86 16.50 -8.37 -5.45
C TYR A 86 16.73 -8.27 -3.94
N GLU A 87 17.77 -8.88 -3.38
CA GLU A 87 18.10 -8.69 -1.96
C GLU A 87 18.36 -7.22 -1.61
N GLY A 88 18.90 -6.43 -2.56
CA GLY A 88 19.09 -4.98 -2.41
C GLY A 88 17.80 -4.22 -2.15
N PHE A 89 16.69 -4.66 -2.74
CA PHE A 89 15.37 -4.04 -2.55
C PHE A 89 14.61 -4.57 -1.33
N ALA A 90 15.01 -5.71 -0.75
CA ALA A 90 14.24 -6.39 0.29
C ALA A 90 14.02 -5.52 1.54
N ARG A 91 15.07 -4.90 2.07
CA ARG A 91 14.98 -4.08 3.29
C ARG A 91 14.17 -2.81 3.06
N LEU A 92 14.40 -2.14 1.92
CA LEU A 92 13.64 -0.96 1.54
C LEU A 92 12.17 -1.31 1.33
N GLY A 93 11.91 -2.44 0.67
CA GLY A 93 10.56 -2.94 0.44
C GLY A 93 9.78 -3.16 1.73
N VAL A 94 10.37 -3.84 2.71
CA VAL A 94 9.70 -4.06 4.02
C VAL A 94 9.51 -2.75 4.78
N LEU A 95 10.45 -1.79 4.71
CA LEU A 95 10.28 -0.47 5.31
C LEU A 95 9.12 0.30 4.69
N VAL A 96 9.03 0.31 3.36
CA VAL A 96 7.91 0.96 2.63
C VAL A 96 6.58 0.27 2.95
N SER A 97 6.57 -1.08 2.97
CA SER A 97 5.40 -1.86 3.36
C SER A 97 4.91 -1.52 4.77
N LEU A 98 5.84 -1.44 5.74
CA LEU A 98 5.52 -1.06 7.13
C LEU A 98 4.94 0.35 7.22
N ALA A 99 5.51 1.31 6.49
CA ALA A 99 4.99 2.67 6.44
C ALA A 99 3.58 2.70 5.86
N CYS A 100 3.34 2.00 4.74
CA CYS A 100 2.04 1.96 4.08
C CYS A 100 0.96 1.29 4.94
N ILE A 101 1.25 0.14 5.57
CA ILE A 101 0.25 -0.51 6.43
C ILE A 101 -0.04 0.31 7.70
N THR A 102 0.94 1.04 8.21
CA THR A 102 0.74 1.99 9.31
C THR A 102 -0.19 3.13 8.90
N VAL A 103 0.03 3.72 7.71
CA VAL A 103 -0.86 4.74 7.15
C VAL A 103 -2.27 4.19 6.97
N ALA A 104 -2.41 2.99 6.41
CA ALA A 104 -3.70 2.33 6.24
C ALA A 104 -4.44 2.18 7.57
N GLY A 105 -3.79 1.63 8.59
CA GLY A 105 -4.40 1.49 9.92
C GLY A 105 -4.81 2.81 10.56
N LEU A 106 -4.01 3.88 10.38
CA LEU A 106 -4.33 5.20 10.91
C LEU A 106 -5.51 5.87 10.18
N LEU A 107 -5.72 5.57 8.88
CA LEU A 107 -6.84 6.13 8.12
C LEU A 107 -8.22 5.62 8.57
N ILE A 108 -8.27 4.46 9.24
CA ILE A 108 -9.51 3.94 9.80
C ILE A 108 -9.99 4.78 10.99
N LEU A 109 -9.06 5.37 11.77
CA LEU A 109 -9.42 6.10 12.99
C LEU A 109 -10.36 7.29 12.75
N PRO A 110 -10.12 8.19 11.78
CA PRO A 110 -11.05 9.28 11.49
C PRO A 110 -12.34 8.81 10.82
N ASP A 111 -12.34 7.65 10.11
CA ASP A 111 -13.53 7.11 9.46
C ASP A 111 -14.57 6.59 10.47
N ILE A 112 -14.13 5.95 11.55
CA ILE A 112 -15.02 5.39 12.59
C ILE A 112 -15.88 6.46 13.27
N GLY A 113 -15.47 7.72 13.25
CA GLY A 113 -16.15 8.84 13.90
C GLY A 113 -16.11 8.85 15.43
N ARG A 114 -15.98 7.67 16.04
CA ARG A 114 -15.82 7.47 17.50
C ARG A 114 -14.66 6.52 17.80
N PRO A 115 -13.41 6.97 17.64
CA PRO A 115 -12.22 6.14 17.77
C PRO A 115 -12.06 5.56 19.18
N GLU A 116 -12.65 6.17 20.19
CA GLU A 116 -12.69 5.64 21.57
C GLU A 116 -13.41 4.30 21.68
N ARG A 117 -14.24 3.92 20.68
CA ARG A 117 -14.91 2.61 20.63
C ARG A 117 -14.11 1.52 19.95
N LEU A 118 -12.91 1.82 19.45
CA LEU A 118 -12.06 0.83 18.76
C LEU A 118 -11.77 -0.40 19.62
N TYR A 119 -11.74 -0.26 20.95
CA TYR A 119 -11.56 -1.40 21.87
C TYR A 119 -12.64 -2.49 21.70
N GLN A 120 -13.82 -2.16 21.15
CA GLN A 120 -14.90 -3.11 20.90
C GLN A 120 -14.51 -4.21 19.92
N PHE A 121 -13.56 -3.96 19.01
CA PHE A 121 -12.99 -5.00 18.16
C PHE A 121 -12.31 -6.13 18.95
N PHE A 122 -11.86 -5.85 20.18
CA PHE A 122 -11.22 -6.83 21.06
C PHE A 122 -12.19 -7.43 22.07
N THR A 123 -13.16 -6.64 22.57
CA THR A 123 -14.04 -7.06 23.66
C THR A 123 -15.34 -7.69 23.18
N SER A 124 -15.81 -7.34 22.00
CA SER A 124 -17.10 -7.78 21.46
C SER A 124 -17.05 -7.95 19.93
N PRO A 125 -16.08 -8.71 19.37
CA PRO A 125 -15.94 -8.88 17.92
C PRO A 125 -17.09 -9.72 17.36
N ASP A 126 -17.71 -9.28 16.25
CA ASP A 126 -18.57 -10.15 15.45
C ASP A 126 -17.73 -10.88 14.39
N PHE A 127 -17.35 -12.13 14.68
CA PHE A 127 -16.52 -12.93 13.78
C PHE A 127 -17.20 -13.29 12.43
N ARG A 128 -18.43 -12.89 12.19
CA ARG A 128 -19.08 -13.01 10.88
C ARG A 128 -18.78 -11.78 9.99
N SER A 129 -18.25 -10.70 10.56
CA SER A 129 -17.96 -9.47 9.85
C SER A 129 -16.60 -9.51 9.16
N PRO A 130 -16.51 -9.28 7.83
CA PRO A 130 -15.24 -9.10 7.13
C PRO A 130 -14.38 -7.96 7.69
N MET A 131 -15.00 -6.92 8.28
CA MET A 131 -14.25 -5.82 8.90
C MET A 131 -13.46 -6.27 10.13
N VAL A 132 -13.99 -7.20 10.92
CA VAL A 132 -13.28 -7.78 12.07
C VAL A 132 -12.09 -8.61 11.60
N TRP A 133 -12.25 -9.37 10.53
CA TRP A 133 -11.14 -10.13 9.93
C TRP A 133 -10.08 -9.22 9.37
N ASP A 134 -10.49 -8.15 8.67
CA ASP A 134 -9.58 -7.17 8.08
C ASP A 134 -8.76 -6.47 9.17
N PHE A 135 -9.41 -6.02 10.24
CA PHE A 135 -8.74 -5.42 11.38
C PHE A 135 -7.67 -6.34 11.98
N GLY A 136 -8.00 -7.62 12.20
CA GLY A 136 -7.07 -8.62 12.72
C GLY A 136 -5.88 -8.87 11.78
N ILE A 137 -6.13 -8.96 10.46
CA ILE A 137 -5.10 -9.20 9.45
C ILE A 137 -4.20 -7.97 9.25
N VAL A 138 -4.75 -6.76 9.28
CA VAL A 138 -3.97 -5.51 9.23
C VAL A 138 -2.95 -5.46 10.37
N ILE A 139 -3.39 -5.78 11.60
CA ILE A 139 -2.49 -5.84 12.76
C ILE A 139 -1.43 -6.93 12.58
N LEU A 140 -1.84 -8.15 12.22
CA LEU A 140 -0.91 -9.27 12.01
C LEU A 140 0.13 -8.93 10.94
N TYR A 141 -0.32 -8.37 9.82
CA TYR A 141 0.56 -7.96 8.72
C TYR A 141 1.54 -6.86 9.13
N GLY A 142 1.08 -5.86 9.90
CA GLY A 142 1.93 -4.82 10.48
C GLY A 142 3.01 -5.38 11.42
N VAL A 143 2.62 -6.28 12.32
CA VAL A 143 3.54 -6.97 13.24
C VAL A 143 4.56 -7.81 12.47
N LEU A 144 4.14 -8.56 11.45
CA LEU A 144 5.03 -9.35 10.61
C LEU A 144 6.03 -8.47 9.84
N ASN A 145 5.59 -7.32 9.30
CA ASN A 145 6.48 -6.36 8.65
C ASN A 145 7.55 -5.81 9.61
N LEU A 146 7.13 -5.39 10.81
CA LEU A 146 8.05 -4.87 11.83
C LEU A 146 9.06 -5.93 12.26
N TRP A 147 8.58 -7.14 12.53
CA TRP A 147 9.41 -8.29 12.90
C TRP A 147 10.40 -8.65 11.79
N TYR A 148 9.94 -8.68 10.53
CA TYR A 148 10.78 -9.04 9.40
C TYR A 148 11.84 -7.97 9.13
N LEU A 149 11.47 -6.68 9.20
CA LEU A 149 12.43 -5.59 9.08
C LEU A 149 13.52 -5.69 10.18
N TRP A 150 13.11 -5.99 11.41
CA TRP A 150 14.05 -6.18 12.50
C TRP A 150 14.98 -7.38 12.25
N LEU A 151 14.47 -8.53 11.81
CA LEU A 151 15.30 -9.69 11.45
C LEU A 151 16.31 -9.37 10.35
N LEU A 152 15.90 -8.63 9.31
CA LEU A 152 16.75 -8.26 8.18
C LEU A 152 17.88 -7.29 8.58
N THR A 153 17.68 -6.50 9.64
CA THR A 153 18.57 -5.38 10.00
C THR A 153 19.30 -5.57 11.32
N ARG A 154 18.88 -6.48 12.20
CA ARG A 154 19.36 -6.59 13.58
C ARG A 154 20.86 -6.84 13.71
N ARG A 155 21.49 -7.58 12.77
CA ARG A 155 22.94 -7.83 12.79
C ARG A 155 23.75 -6.58 12.45
N ASP A 156 23.28 -5.81 11.47
CA ASP A 156 23.92 -4.55 11.12
C ASP A 156 23.68 -3.49 12.21
N LEU A 157 22.54 -3.56 12.91
CA LEU A 157 22.29 -2.77 14.13
C LEU A 157 23.23 -3.17 15.27
N ALA A 158 23.50 -4.48 15.46
CA ALA A 158 24.46 -4.97 16.45
C ALA A 158 25.89 -4.49 16.13
N ALA A 159 26.29 -4.56 14.85
CA ALA A 159 27.60 -4.05 14.41
C ALA A 159 27.77 -2.53 14.64
N ARG A 160 26.66 -1.77 14.65
CA ARG A 160 26.65 -0.33 15.01
C ARG A 160 26.53 -0.07 16.52
N GLY A 161 26.53 -1.12 17.36
CA GLY A 161 26.36 -0.98 18.82
C GLY A 161 24.98 -0.50 19.25
N SER A 162 23.96 -0.65 18.39
CA SER A 162 22.59 -0.22 18.69
C SER A 162 21.92 -1.13 19.71
N ARG A 163 21.24 -0.55 20.70
CA ARG A 163 20.43 -1.30 21.68
C ARG A 163 19.25 -2.03 21.02
N LEU A 164 18.82 -1.59 19.84
CA LEU A 164 17.75 -2.23 19.07
C LEU A 164 18.14 -3.61 18.53
N ALA A 165 19.42 -3.96 18.55
CA ALA A 165 19.90 -5.30 18.22
C ALA A 165 19.52 -6.38 19.25
N LEU A 166 19.08 -5.99 20.45
CA LEU A 166 18.66 -6.87 21.55
C LEU A 166 19.71 -7.96 21.90
N GLY A 167 20.99 -7.59 21.91
CA GLY A 167 22.07 -8.50 22.33
C GLY A 167 22.40 -9.64 21.37
N VAL A 168 22.09 -9.50 20.07
CA VAL A 168 22.41 -10.51 19.05
C VAL A 168 23.92 -10.68 18.93
N ALA A 169 24.43 -11.87 19.29
CA ALA A 169 25.81 -12.26 19.07
C ALA A 169 26.07 -12.73 17.64
N ASP A 170 27.20 -12.35 17.05
CA ASP A 170 27.57 -12.77 15.69
C ASP A 170 28.29 -14.13 15.74
N THR A 171 27.49 -15.18 15.92
CA THR A 171 27.93 -16.58 15.90
C THR A 171 27.33 -17.31 14.71
N ASP A 172 27.99 -18.38 14.22
CA ASP A 172 27.47 -19.17 13.08
C ASP A 172 26.11 -19.81 13.39
N ALA A 173 25.96 -20.36 14.61
CA ALA A 173 24.66 -20.88 15.08
C ALA A 173 23.58 -19.79 15.10
N GLY A 174 23.95 -18.57 15.49
CA GLY A 174 23.04 -17.42 15.46
C GLY A 174 22.64 -17.03 14.02
N ARG A 175 23.58 -17.11 13.06
CA ARG A 175 23.28 -16.84 11.64
C ARG A 175 22.32 -17.86 11.05
N GLU A 176 22.51 -19.14 11.35
CA GLU A 176 21.63 -20.21 10.88
C GLU A 176 20.22 -20.08 11.47
N ARG A 177 20.14 -19.78 12.78
CA ARG A 177 18.85 -19.47 13.39
C ARG A 177 18.14 -18.28 12.71
N ASP A 178 18.88 -17.23 12.35
CA ASP A 178 18.30 -16.07 11.66
C ASP A 178 17.78 -16.44 10.27
N ARG A 179 18.51 -17.26 9.52
CA ARG A 179 18.05 -17.76 8.21
C ARG A 179 16.75 -18.53 8.35
N THR A 180 16.67 -19.43 9.32
CA THR A 180 15.46 -20.21 9.62
C THR A 180 14.30 -19.31 10.00
N LEU A 181 14.50 -18.32 10.88
CA LEU A 181 13.47 -17.37 11.28
C LEU A 181 13.01 -16.51 10.10
N MET A 182 13.93 -16.02 9.27
CA MET A 182 13.58 -15.24 8.08
C MET A 182 12.78 -16.07 7.06
N PHE A 183 13.13 -17.35 6.87
CA PHE A 183 12.39 -18.25 6.01
C PHE A 183 10.94 -18.44 6.50
N TRP A 184 10.73 -18.79 7.77
CA TRP A 184 9.39 -18.98 8.32
C TRP A 184 8.58 -17.69 8.38
N THR A 185 9.24 -16.56 8.65
CA THR A 185 8.56 -15.25 8.59
C THR A 185 8.10 -14.95 7.16
N ALA A 186 8.93 -15.17 6.15
CA ALA A 186 8.55 -15.00 4.75
C ALA A 186 7.44 -15.97 4.34
N ALA A 187 7.51 -17.23 4.80
CA ALA A 187 6.50 -18.26 4.54
C ALA A 187 5.12 -17.89 5.12
N LEU A 188 5.08 -17.23 6.26
CA LEU A 188 3.85 -16.73 6.86
C LEU A 188 3.39 -15.40 6.24
N ALA A 189 4.33 -14.55 5.89
CA ALA A 189 4.05 -13.21 5.38
C ALA A 189 3.32 -13.21 4.04
N LEU A 190 3.67 -14.13 3.13
CA LEU A 190 3.04 -14.20 1.80
C LEU A 190 1.55 -14.59 1.86
N PRO A 191 1.15 -15.68 2.55
CA PRO A 191 -0.29 -15.99 2.75
C PRO A 191 -1.03 -14.86 3.48
N THR A 192 -0.39 -14.21 4.47
CA THR A 192 -0.99 -13.08 5.18
C THR A 192 -1.22 -11.89 4.27
N ALA A 193 -0.29 -11.60 3.34
CA ALA A 193 -0.49 -10.56 2.32
C ALA A 193 -1.67 -10.88 1.40
N VAL A 194 -1.78 -12.12 0.92
CA VAL A 194 -2.91 -12.57 0.09
C VAL A 194 -4.22 -12.47 0.89
N ALA A 195 -4.23 -12.92 2.14
CA ALA A 195 -5.39 -12.84 3.01
C ALA A 195 -5.80 -11.39 3.27
N LEU A 196 -4.85 -10.48 3.55
CA LEU A 196 -5.12 -9.05 3.74
C LEU A 196 -5.90 -8.47 2.56
N HIS A 197 -5.41 -8.66 1.33
CA HIS A 197 -6.05 -8.12 0.14
C HIS A 197 -7.39 -8.79 -0.17
N SER A 198 -7.50 -10.09 0.11
CA SER A 198 -8.76 -10.82 -0.08
C SER A 198 -9.83 -10.35 0.89
N VAL A 199 -9.49 -10.20 2.17
CA VAL A 199 -10.44 -9.76 3.21
C VAL A 199 -10.85 -8.30 3.01
N THR A 200 -9.90 -7.42 2.70
CA THR A 200 -10.21 -6.03 2.33
C THR A 200 -11.15 -5.99 1.12
N GLY A 201 -10.93 -6.82 0.10
CA GLY A 201 -11.85 -6.97 -1.03
C GLY A 201 -13.24 -7.49 -0.60
N TRP A 202 -13.30 -8.43 0.34
CA TRP A 202 -14.59 -8.97 0.85
C TRP A 202 -15.40 -7.95 1.64
N ILE A 203 -14.80 -6.91 2.23
CA ILE A 203 -15.56 -5.81 2.84
C ILE A 203 -16.50 -5.19 1.81
N PHE A 204 -16.04 -5.01 0.56
CA PHE A 204 -16.87 -4.51 -0.54
C PHE A 204 -17.75 -5.62 -1.12
N ALA A 205 -17.17 -6.78 -1.42
CA ALA A 205 -17.85 -7.90 -2.10
C ALA A 205 -19.07 -8.45 -1.34
N THR A 206 -19.18 -8.21 -0.04
CA THR A 206 -20.32 -8.64 0.79
C THR A 206 -21.43 -7.58 0.90
N GLN A 207 -21.26 -6.41 0.29
CA GLN A 207 -22.26 -5.32 0.32
C GLN A 207 -23.34 -5.54 -0.74
N ILE A 208 -24.30 -6.41 -0.47
CA ILE A 208 -25.41 -6.76 -1.37
C ILE A 208 -26.18 -5.50 -1.83
N GLY A 209 -26.30 -4.50 -0.95
CA GLY A 209 -26.94 -3.21 -1.25
C GLY A 209 -26.14 -2.31 -2.20
N ARG A 210 -25.01 -2.75 -2.77
CA ARG A 210 -24.17 -1.98 -3.71
C ARG A 210 -23.71 -2.89 -4.85
N GLY A 211 -24.43 -2.84 -6.00
CA GLY A 211 -24.21 -3.75 -7.11
C GLY A 211 -22.81 -3.70 -7.69
N ASP A 212 -22.19 -2.52 -7.75
CA ASP A 212 -20.81 -2.35 -8.23
C ASP A 212 -19.77 -2.99 -7.33
N TRP A 213 -20.09 -3.19 -6.05
CA TRP A 213 -19.19 -3.82 -5.09
C TRP A 213 -19.44 -5.32 -4.93
N PHE A 214 -20.72 -5.73 -5.03
CA PHE A 214 -21.13 -7.10 -4.79
C PHE A 214 -20.70 -8.03 -5.92
N SER A 215 -19.46 -8.56 -5.81
CA SER A 215 -18.93 -9.54 -6.75
C SER A 215 -17.88 -10.43 -6.11
N PRO A 216 -17.91 -11.75 -6.36
CA PRO A 216 -16.87 -12.67 -5.87
C PRO A 216 -15.49 -12.37 -6.50
N LEU A 217 -15.43 -11.63 -7.58
CA LEU A 217 -14.21 -11.31 -8.32
C LEU A 217 -13.44 -10.12 -7.72
N VAL A 218 -14.01 -9.39 -6.76
CA VAL A 218 -13.38 -8.19 -6.15
C VAL A 218 -12.09 -8.57 -5.40
N ALA A 219 -12.06 -9.66 -4.65
CA ALA A 219 -10.87 -10.06 -3.92
C ALA A 219 -9.67 -10.36 -4.83
N PRO A 220 -9.76 -11.15 -5.91
CA PRO A 220 -8.67 -11.29 -6.89
C PRO A 220 -8.27 -9.98 -7.58
N VAL A 221 -9.22 -9.05 -7.84
CA VAL A 221 -8.90 -7.70 -8.35
C VAL A 221 -8.01 -6.96 -7.37
N PHE A 222 -8.33 -6.98 -6.08
CA PHE A 222 -7.53 -6.34 -5.04
C PHE A 222 -6.11 -6.91 -4.94
N ILE A 223 -5.95 -8.24 -5.09
CA ILE A 223 -4.62 -8.86 -5.13
C ILE A 223 -3.83 -8.38 -6.36
N ALA A 224 -4.44 -8.39 -7.55
CA ALA A 224 -3.79 -7.93 -8.77
C ALA A 224 -3.40 -6.45 -8.71
N LYS A 225 -4.30 -5.60 -8.19
CA LYS A 225 -4.06 -4.18 -7.92
C LYS A 225 -2.88 -3.96 -6.97
N ALA A 226 -2.80 -4.75 -5.91
CA ALA A 226 -1.76 -4.65 -4.90
C ALA A 226 -0.36 -4.99 -5.47
N LEU A 227 -0.26 -5.96 -6.38
CA LEU A 227 0.99 -6.28 -7.08
C LEU A 227 1.48 -5.07 -7.91
N VAL A 228 0.57 -4.39 -8.59
CA VAL A 228 0.89 -3.19 -9.39
C VAL A 228 1.27 -2.02 -8.51
N SER A 229 0.41 -1.66 -7.57
CA SER A 229 0.59 -0.47 -6.73
C SER A 229 1.81 -0.60 -5.81
N GLY A 230 1.97 -1.75 -5.18
CA GLY A 230 3.06 -1.98 -4.24
C GLY A 230 4.43 -2.05 -4.91
N LEU A 231 4.55 -2.78 -6.05
CA LEU A 231 5.81 -2.78 -6.81
C LEU A 231 6.08 -1.42 -7.43
N GLY A 232 5.04 -0.74 -7.95
CA GLY A 232 5.16 0.62 -8.47
C GLY A 232 5.72 1.60 -7.43
N LEU A 233 5.16 1.60 -6.21
CA LEU A 233 5.66 2.45 -5.13
C LEU A 233 7.10 2.09 -4.73
N LEU A 234 7.43 0.82 -4.63
CA LEU A 234 8.80 0.39 -4.32
C LEU A 234 9.81 0.94 -5.34
N LEU A 235 9.51 0.86 -6.63
CA LEU A 235 10.36 1.40 -7.68
C LEU A 235 10.49 2.92 -7.61
N VAL A 236 9.39 3.64 -7.34
CA VAL A 236 9.40 5.10 -7.13
C VAL A 236 10.31 5.46 -5.95
N VAL A 237 10.10 4.82 -4.80
CA VAL A 237 10.88 5.10 -3.57
C VAL A 237 12.35 4.70 -3.76
N SER A 238 12.65 3.60 -4.45
CA SER A 238 14.02 3.17 -4.73
C SER A 238 14.78 4.20 -5.56
N VAL A 239 14.16 4.73 -6.62
CA VAL A 239 14.79 5.77 -7.45
C VAL A 239 14.95 7.08 -6.68
N LEU A 240 13.99 7.44 -5.82
CA LEU A 240 14.12 8.63 -4.97
C LEU A 240 15.21 8.45 -3.91
N ALA A 241 15.30 7.27 -3.29
CA ALA A 241 16.35 6.96 -2.31
C ALA A 241 17.74 7.02 -2.95
N ASP A 242 17.93 6.44 -4.15
CA ASP A 242 19.15 6.51 -4.94
C ASP A 242 19.59 7.96 -5.27
N ARG A 243 18.62 8.83 -5.53
CA ARG A 243 18.93 10.24 -5.89
C ARG A 243 19.12 11.17 -4.69
N LEU A 244 18.50 10.87 -3.58
CA LEU A 244 18.39 11.78 -2.43
C LEU A 244 19.19 11.34 -1.22
N THR A 245 19.66 10.08 -1.21
CA THR A 245 20.42 9.47 -0.10
C THR A 245 21.65 8.73 -0.63
N ASN A 246 22.36 8.05 0.25
CA ASN A 246 23.48 7.17 -0.11
C ASN A 246 23.01 5.73 -0.42
N TYR A 247 21.74 5.53 -0.73
CA TYR A 247 21.20 4.25 -1.14
C TYR A 247 21.51 4.04 -2.63
N GLU A 248 22.18 2.95 -2.96
CA GLU A 248 22.55 2.61 -4.33
C GLU A 248 21.63 1.55 -4.89
N VAL A 249 21.10 1.79 -6.08
CA VAL A 249 20.20 0.88 -6.79
C VAL A 249 20.94 0.18 -7.92
N ASP A 250 20.91 -1.16 -7.93
CA ASP A 250 21.36 -1.93 -9.08
C ASP A 250 20.44 -1.69 -10.29
N ARG A 251 21.05 -1.24 -11.40
CA ARG A 251 20.32 -0.87 -12.64
C ARG A 251 19.73 -2.07 -13.37
N GLU A 252 20.37 -3.22 -13.28
CA GLU A 252 19.86 -4.46 -13.88
C GLU A 252 18.64 -4.97 -13.12
N GLU A 253 18.73 -5.00 -11.79
CA GLU A 253 17.60 -5.36 -10.91
C GLU A 253 16.43 -4.41 -11.09
N LEU A 254 16.68 -3.10 -11.12
CA LEU A 254 15.66 -2.07 -11.37
C LEU A 254 14.94 -2.28 -12.71
N THR A 255 15.71 -2.54 -13.78
CA THR A 255 15.17 -2.80 -15.12
C THR A 255 14.35 -4.10 -15.14
N SER A 256 14.80 -5.12 -14.43
CA SER A 256 14.09 -6.39 -14.29
C SER A 256 12.76 -6.24 -13.52
N LEU A 257 12.77 -5.52 -12.39
CA LEU A 257 11.56 -5.20 -11.63
C LEU A 257 10.59 -4.34 -12.44
N GLY A 258 11.09 -3.41 -13.26
CA GLY A 258 10.26 -2.66 -14.20
C GLY A 258 9.56 -3.57 -15.23
N LYS A 259 10.20 -4.66 -15.71
CA LYS A 259 9.55 -5.67 -16.57
C LYS A 259 8.46 -6.41 -15.80
N ILE A 260 8.71 -6.81 -14.56
CA ILE A 260 7.74 -7.49 -13.71
C ILE A 260 6.52 -6.60 -13.47
N LEU A 261 6.73 -5.31 -13.19
CA LEU A 261 5.63 -4.33 -13.08
C LEU A 261 4.81 -4.26 -14.36
N GLY A 262 5.44 -4.24 -15.54
CA GLY A 262 4.75 -4.28 -16.83
C GLY A 262 3.89 -5.54 -17.01
N ILE A 263 4.38 -6.71 -16.58
CA ILE A 263 3.61 -7.95 -16.60
C ILE A 263 2.41 -7.87 -15.64
N PHE A 264 2.62 -7.37 -14.41
CA PHE A 264 1.53 -7.21 -13.45
C PHE A 264 0.47 -6.21 -13.94
N LEU A 265 0.88 -5.12 -14.58
CA LEU A 265 -0.04 -4.18 -15.23
C LEU A 265 -0.89 -4.85 -16.31
N ALA A 266 -0.26 -5.64 -17.20
CA ALA A 266 -0.99 -6.35 -18.24
C ALA A 266 -2.02 -7.30 -17.65
N LEU A 267 -1.63 -8.10 -16.66
CA LEU A 267 -2.53 -9.02 -15.96
C LEU A 267 -3.65 -8.28 -15.24
N HIS A 268 -3.34 -7.20 -14.54
CA HIS A 268 -4.32 -6.41 -13.79
C HIS A 268 -5.35 -5.78 -14.71
N VAL A 269 -4.91 -5.10 -15.78
CA VAL A 269 -5.83 -4.45 -16.75
C VAL A 269 -6.75 -5.46 -17.42
N VAL A 270 -6.20 -6.58 -17.89
CA VAL A 270 -7.00 -7.63 -18.54
C VAL A 270 -7.98 -8.27 -17.55
N TYR A 271 -7.49 -8.59 -16.34
CA TYR A 271 -8.33 -9.23 -15.33
C TYR A 271 -9.45 -8.30 -14.86
N LEU A 272 -9.15 -7.03 -14.60
CA LEU A 272 -10.16 -6.07 -14.14
C LEU A 272 -11.23 -5.85 -15.20
N LEU A 273 -10.85 -5.63 -16.47
CA LEU A 273 -11.81 -5.48 -17.57
C LEU A 273 -12.69 -6.73 -17.72
N ALA A 274 -12.12 -7.92 -17.56
CA ALA A 274 -12.88 -9.17 -17.59
C ALA A 274 -13.80 -9.30 -16.36
N ALA A 275 -13.32 -9.01 -15.16
CA ALA A 275 -14.07 -9.10 -13.91
C ALA A 275 -15.26 -8.14 -13.87
N GLU A 276 -15.13 -6.97 -14.48
CA GLU A 276 -16.23 -6.00 -14.60
C GLU A 276 -17.25 -6.36 -15.69
N ARG A 277 -16.82 -7.02 -16.75
CA ARG A 277 -17.70 -7.28 -17.92
C ARG A 277 -18.41 -8.62 -17.87
N LEU A 278 -17.70 -9.68 -17.49
CA LEU A 278 -18.23 -11.05 -17.58
C LEU A 278 -19.48 -11.27 -16.72
N PRO A 279 -19.55 -10.83 -15.43
CA PRO A 279 -20.75 -11.03 -14.63
C PRO A 279 -21.97 -10.32 -15.22
N HIS A 280 -21.80 -9.14 -15.78
CA HIS A 280 -22.87 -8.34 -16.36
C HIS A 280 -23.36 -8.89 -17.69
N ALA A 281 -22.42 -9.31 -18.53
CA ALA A 281 -22.75 -9.96 -19.81
C ALA A 281 -23.51 -11.28 -19.59
N TRP A 282 -23.13 -12.06 -18.57
CA TRP A 282 -23.78 -13.32 -18.24
C TRP A 282 -25.17 -13.12 -17.63
N ALA A 283 -25.32 -12.18 -16.71
CA ALA A 283 -26.58 -11.95 -16.00
C ALA A 283 -27.68 -11.32 -16.88
N ASN A 284 -27.34 -10.85 -18.07
CA ASN A 284 -28.26 -10.20 -19.02
C ASN A 284 -29.11 -9.05 -18.39
N HIS A 285 -28.54 -8.34 -17.42
CA HIS A 285 -29.18 -7.20 -16.76
C HIS A 285 -29.04 -5.96 -17.63
N PHE A 286 -30.07 -5.61 -18.35
CA PHE A 286 -30.10 -4.46 -19.26
C PHE A 286 -29.80 -3.14 -18.54
N GLU A 287 -30.35 -2.94 -17.34
CA GLU A 287 -30.05 -1.74 -16.51
C GLU A 287 -28.60 -1.65 -16.15
N PHE A 288 -27.97 -2.76 -15.85
CA PHE A 288 -26.55 -2.84 -15.53
C PHE A 288 -25.66 -2.54 -16.75
N TRP A 289 -26.10 -2.90 -17.96
CA TRP A 289 -25.44 -2.51 -19.20
C TRP A 289 -25.49 -1.00 -19.45
N ALA A 290 -26.61 -0.36 -19.16
CA ALA A 290 -26.74 1.08 -19.28
C ALA A 290 -25.80 1.81 -18.32
N ILE A 291 -25.70 1.33 -17.06
CA ILE A 291 -24.77 1.86 -16.06
C ILE A 291 -23.32 1.62 -16.48
N THR A 292 -22.97 0.39 -16.87
CA THR A 292 -21.61 0.05 -17.29
C THR A 292 -21.22 0.78 -18.57
N SER A 293 -22.15 1.01 -19.50
CA SER A 293 -21.89 1.76 -20.73
C SER A 293 -21.68 3.25 -20.46
N SER A 294 -22.41 3.86 -19.53
CA SER A 294 -22.15 5.24 -19.11
C SER A 294 -20.77 5.39 -18.50
N PHE A 295 -20.34 4.42 -17.68
CA PHE A 295 -18.97 4.38 -17.12
C PHE A 295 -17.89 4.18 -18.17
N LEU A 296 -18.18 3.47 -19.26
CA LEU A 296 -17.19 3.10 -20.26
C LEU A 296 -17.06 4.09 -21.42
N ILE A 297 -18.13 4.80 -21.74
CA ILE A 297 -18.22 5.55 -23.00
C ILE A 297 -18.12 7.06 -22.80
N GLY A 298 -18.09 7.58 -21.58
CA GLY A 298 -17.89 9.01 -21.55
C GLY A 298 -17.97 9.78 -20.27
N GLU A 299 -18.56 9.27 -19.21
CA GLU A 299 -18.82 10.13 -18.05
C GLU A 299 -17.80 9.98 -16.92
N SER A 300 -17.16 8.83 -16.76
CA SER A 300 -16.15 8.65 -15.69
C SER A 300 -14.76 8.97 -16.18
N VAL A 301 -14.30 10.19 -15.95
CA VAL A 301 -12.88 10.56 -16.12
C VAL A 301 -11.94 9.62 -15.37
N TYR A 302 -12.35 9.07 -14.25
CA TYR A 302 -11.58 8.13 -13.44
C TYR A 302 -11.28 6.82 -14.15
N PHE A 303 -12.24 6.30 -14.95
CA PHE A 303 -12.02 5.11 -15.77
C PHE A 303 -10.88 5.33 -16.78
N TRP A 304 -10.88 6.44 -17.49
CA TRP A 304 -9.83 6.74 -18.47
C TRP A 304 -8.50 7.04 -17.82
N LEU A 305 -8.50 7.73 -16.66
CA LEU A 305 -7.27 8.00 -15.91
C LEU A 305 -6.61 6.72 -15.42
N TRP A 306 -7.35 5.72 -14.91
CA TRP A 306 -6.70 4.48 -14.50
C TRP A 306 -6.40 3.55 -15.68
N THR A 307 -7.30 3.41 -16.67
CA THR A 307 -7.14 2.45 -17.78
C THR A 307 -6.04 2.90 -18.75
N VAL A 308 -6.08 4.16 -19.16
CA VAL A 308 -5.15 4.69 -20.16
C VAL A 308 -3.90 5.24 -19.48
N VAL A 309 -4.05 6.24 -18.60
CA VAL A 309 -2.90 6.96 -18.02
C VAL A 309 -2.17 6.09 -17.01
N GLY A 310 -2.88 5.36 -16.15
CA GLY A 310 -2.31 4.48 -15.13
C GLY A 310 -2.04 3.05 -15.58
N GLY A 311 -2.69 2.59 -16.65
CA GLY A 311 -2.59 1.22 -17.16
C GLY A 311 -1.84 1.13 -18.48
N ALA A 312 -2.46 1.54 -19.59
CA ALA A 312 -1.92 1.33 -20.94
C ALA A 312 -0.61 2.08 -21.18
N VAL A 313 -0.51 3.34 -20.76
CA VAL A 313 0.71 4.14 -20.97
C VAL A 313 1.92 3.54 -20.22
N PRO A 314 1.88 3.28 -18.89
CA PRO A 314 3.01 2.68 -18.22
C PRO A 314 3.29 1.24 -18.69
N LEU A 315 2.27 0.47 -19.09
CA LEU A 315 2.45 -0.84 -19.71
C LEU A 315 3.32 -0.76 -20.95
N VAL A 316 2.98 0.13 -21.90
CA VAL A 316 3.77 0.33 -23.12
C VAL A 316 5.20 0.79 -22.79
N MET A 317 5.35 1.75 -21.88
CA MET A 317 6.67 2.25 -21.43
C MET A 317 7.56 1.13 -20.88
N LEU A 318 6.98 0.21 -20.10
CA LEU A 318 7.73 -0.85 -19.43
C LEU A 318 7.92 -2.09 -20.30
N MET A 319 7.06 -2.37 -21.26
CA MET A 319 7.20 -3.52 -22.15
C MET A 319 8.20 -3.29 -23.28
N ILE A 320 8.47 -2.05 -23.67
CA ILE A 320 9.48 -1.74 -24.69
C ILE A 320 10.89 -1.75 -24.06
N PRO A 321 11.78 -2.69 -24.44
CA PRO A 321 13.09 -2.86 -23.79
C PRO A 321 13.99 -1.62 -23.86
N SER A 322 13.96 -0.86 -24.96
CA SER A 322 14.76 0.35 -25.12
C SER A 322 14.34 1.49 -24.21
N LEU A 323 13.05 1.60 -23.91
CA LEU A 323 12.51 2.59 -22.97
C LEU A 323 12.78 2.18 -21.52
N ARG A 324 12.53 0.91 -21.18
CA ARG A 324 12.70 0.38 -19.82
C ARG A 324 14.15 0.45 -19.30
N LYS A 325 15.17 0.50 -20.16
CA LYS A 325 16.57 0.71 -19.74
C LYS A 325 16.81 2.10 -19.10
N ARG A 326 15.92 3.06 -19.31
CA ARG A 326 16.05 4.42 -18.77
C ARG A 326 15.37 4.52 -17.40
N VAL A 327 16.14 4.88 -16.37
CA VAL A 327 15.61 5.03 -14.99
C VAL A 327 14.46 6.01 -14.91
N SER A 328 14.53 7.13 -15.67
CA SER A 328 13.43 8.11 -15.71
C SER A 328 12.13 7.51 -16.25
N VAL A 329 12.22 6.59 -17.22
CA VAL A 329 11.05 5.89 -17.77
C VAL A 329 10.45 4.96 -16.73
N ILE A 330 11.29 4.17 -16.04
CA ILE A 330 10.81 3.29 -14.95
C ILE A 330 10.13 4.12 -13.87
N PHE A 331 10.77 5.21 -13.43
CA PHE A 331 10.20 6.11 -12.40
C PHE A 331 8.84 6.66 -12.82
N THR A 332 8.76 7.24 -14.04
CA THR A 332 7.51 7.83 -14.53
C THR A 332 6.42 6.78 -14.71
N ALA A 333 6.74 5.63 -15.30
CA ALA A 333 5.79 4.54 -15.49
C ALA A 333 5.27 3.99 -14.15
N SER A 334 6.16 3.81 -13.18
CA SER A 334 5.80 3.37 -11.83
C SER A 334 4.90 4.39 -11.11
N LEU A 335 5.20 5.68 -11.26
CA LEU A 335 4.40 6.75 -10.68
C LEU A 335 3.00 6.79 -11.32
N LEU A 336 2.91 6.68 -12.65
CA LEU A 336 1.64 6.59 -13.38
C LEU A 336 0.83 5.37 -12.96
N ALA A 337 1.47 4.21 -12.76
CA ALA A 337 0.81 2.99 -12.29
C ALA A 337 0.22 3.17 -10.88
N VAL A 338 0.95 3.79 -9.96
CA VAL A 338 0.46 4.11 -8.60
C VAL A 338 -0.72 5.07 -8.66
N PHE A 339 -0.65 6.14 -9.45
CA PHE A 339 -1.77 7.06 -9.64
C PHE A 339 -2.96 6.37 -10.31
N GLY A 340 -2.72 5.47 -11.26
CA GLY A 340 -3.78 4.66 -11.87
C GLY A 340 -4.57 3.87 -10.83
N THR A 341 -3.87 3.16 -9.93
CA THR A 341 -4.54 2.40 -8.87
C THR A 341 -5.27 3.29 -7.86
N MET A 342 -4.84 4.54 -7.68
CA MET A 342 -5.57 5.54 -6.90
C MET A 342 -6.89 5.92 -7.57
N PHE A 343 -6.87 6.22 -8.88
CA PHE A 343 -8.10 6.54 -9.62
C PHE A 343 -9.09 5.37 -9.68
N GLU A 344 -8.58 4.13 -9.76
CA GLU A 344 -9.40 2.94 -9.61
C GLU A 344 -10.08 2.88 -8.23
N GLY A 345 -9.36 3.23 -7.15
CA GLY A 345 -9.92 3.32 -5.81
C GLY A 345 -10.98 4.41 -5.67
N ILE A 346 -10.76 5.58 -6.29
CA ILE A 346 -11.74 6.67 -6.35
C ILE A 346 -13.01 6.17 -7.07
N ARG A 347 -12.85 5.55 -8.23
CA ARG A 347 -13.98 4.96 -8.96
C ARG A 347 -14.73 3.95 -8.11
N LEU A 348 -14.04 3.00 -7.49
CA LEU A 348 -14.67 1.98 -6.66
C LEU A 348 -15.51 2.60 -5.52
N VAL A 349 -14.91 3.50 -4.74
CA VAL A 349 -15.57 4.00 -3.51
C VAL A 349 -16.56 5.11 -3.82
N PHE A 350 -16.21 6.11 -4.64
CA PHE A 350 -17.06 7.30 -4.81
C PHE A 350 -18.22 7.02 -5.75
N THR A 351 -17.97 6.37 -6.92
CA THR A 351 -19.05 6.11 -7.88
C THR A 351 -19.97 4.99 -7.46
N GLY A 352 -19.55 4.09 -6.56
CA GLY A 352 -20.41 3.05 -5.99
C GLY A 352 -21.63 3.58 -5.24
N TYR A 353 -21.71 4.90 -4.99
CA TYR A 353 -22.86 5.57 -4.39
C TYR A 353 -23.77 6.29 -5.41
N GLU A 354 -23.32 6.44 -6.65
CA GLU A 354 -24.07 7.18 -7.67
C GLU A 354 -25.28 6.40 -8.19
N VAL A 355 -25.27 5.07 -7.99
CA VAL A 355 -26.31 4.17 -8.45
C VAL A 355 -27.08 3.59 -7.28
N ALA A 356 -28.42 3.73 -7.34
CA ALA A 356 -29.30 3.05 -6.41
C ALA A 356 -29.47 1.57 -6.81
N ASN A 357 -29.26 0.66 -5.87
CA ASN A 357 -29.40 -0.79 -6.12
C ASN A 357 -30.84 -1.29 -6.01
N ILE A 358 -31.76 -0.43 -5.65
CA ILE A 358 -33.18 -0.76 -5.49
C ILE A 358 -33.91 -0.13 -6.67
N ALA A 359 -34.49 -0.96 -7.51
CA ALA A 359 -35.45 -0.49 -8.51
C ALA A 359 -36.66 0.11 -7.77
N LEU A 360 -36.70 1.45 -7.68
CA LEU A 360 -37.84 2.15 -7.10
C LEU A 360 -38.95 2.23 -8.12
N PRO A 361 -40.25 2.16 -7.69
CA PRO A 361 -41.36 2.38 -8.59
C PRO A 361 -41.25 3.73 -9.31
N PRO A 362 -41.74 3.84 -10.57
CA PRO A 362 -41.71 5.10 -11.28
C PRO A 362 -42.35 6.23 -10.48
N GLY A 363 -41.70 7.38 -10.43
CA GLY A 363 -42.18 8.58 -9.72
C GLY A 363 -41.71 8.70 -8.27
N ILE A 364 -40.92 7.73 -7.74
CA ILE A 364 -40.24 7.86 -6.44
C ILE A 364 -38.83 8.39 -6.69
N SER A 365 -38.53 9.56 -6.11
CA SER A 365 -37.17 10.12 -6.14
C SER A 365 -36.21 9.25 -5.30
N THR A 366 -35.06 8.94 -5.88
CA THR A 366 -33.96 8.29 -5.15
C THR A 366 -33.20 9.27 -4.26
N GLY A 367 -33.52 10.56 -4.30
CA GLY A 367 -32.75 11.64 -3.68
C GLY A 367 -31.39 11.89 -4.35
N GLY A 368 -30.95 11.01 -5.24
CA GLY A 368 -29.66 11.09 -5.94
C GLY A 368 -29.65 11.99 -7.17
N GLU A 369 -30.83 12.28 -7.75
CA GLU A 369 -30.95 13.18 -8.89
C GLU A 369 -30.58 14.64 -8.56
N TYR A 370 -30.54 14.96 -7.27
CA TYR A 370 -30.15 16.27 -6.78
C TYR A 370 -28.77 16.17 -6.09
N ALA A 371 -27.74 15.96 -6.90
CA ALA A 371 -26.36 16.02 -6.44
C ALA A 371 -26.11 17.33 -5.66
N GLY A 372 -25.92 17.24 -4.37
CA GLY A 372 -25.70 18.39 -3.47
C GLY A 372 -26.69 18.53 -2.34
N ILE A 373 -27.85 17.87 -2.35
CA ILE A 373 -28.76 17.82 -1.20
C ILE A 373 -28.36 16.63 -0.30
N THR A 374 -27.30 16.83 0.44
CA THR A 374 -26.76 15.83 1.39
C THR A 374 -27.58 15.67 2.66
N THR A 375 -28.69 16.38 2.78
CA THR A 375 -29.57 16.39 3.98
C THR A 375 -30.77 15.46 3.85
N ASP A 376 -31.00 14.89 2.68
CA ASP A 376 -32.10 13.93 2.49
C ASP A 376 -31.73 12.57 3.09
N ILE A 377 -32.28 12.28 4.26
CA ILE A 377 -32.08 11.00 4.98
C ILE A 377 -32.69 9.81 4.23
N TRP A 378 -33.53 10.04 3.25
CA TRP A 378 -34.18 9.04 2.40
C TRP A 378 -33.47 8.83 1.07
N ALA A 379 -32.40 9.57 0.80
CA ALA A 379 -31.62 9.39 -0.40
C ALA A 379 -31.01 7.97 -0.43
N THR A 380 -31.08 7.33 -1.59
CA THR A 380 -30.52 5.98 -1.82
C THR A 380 -29.29 6.01 -2.70
N ALA A 381 -29.06 7.12 -3.40
CA ALA A 381 -27.91 7.38 -4.26
C ALA A 381 -27.50 8.85 -4.18
N GLY A 382 -26.29 9.18 -4.63
CA GLY A 382 -25.78 10.55 -4.69
C GLY A 382 -24.28 10.60 -5.02
N ALA A 383 -23.72 11.81 -5.15
CA ALA A 383 -22.31 12.04 -5.43
C ALA A 383 -21.53 12.42 -4.16
N TYR A 384 -20.48 11.69 -3.87
CA TYR A 384 -19.58 12.00 -2.75
C TYR A 384 -18.49 12.99 -3.19
N THR A 385 -18.25 13.99 -2.37
CA THR A 385 -17.13 14.93 -2.55
C THR A 385 -16.38 15.09 -1.21
N PRO A 386 -15.06 14.85 -1.19
CA PRO A 386 -14.27 15.00 0.03
C PRO A 386 -14.20 16.46 0.45
N THR A 387 -14.26 16.71 1.78
CA THR A 387 -14.10 18.04 2.37
C THR A 387 -12.62 18.37 2.56
N LEU A 388 -12.32 19.65 2.79
CA LEU A 388 -10.98 20.09 3.15
C LEU A 388 -10.47 19.45 4.45
N VAL A 389 -11.38 19.13 5.37
CA VAL A 389 -11.06 18.42 6.62
C VAL A 389 -10.53 17.03 6.32
N GLU A 390 -11.24 16.27 5.50
CA GLU A 390 -10.80 14.92 5.09
C GLU A 390 -9.45 14.94 4.35
N VAL A 391 -9.28 15.91 3.47
CA VAL A 391 -8.01 16.09 2.73
C VAL A 391 -6.86 16.43 3.69
N ALA A 392 -7.07 17.35 4.63
CA ALA A 392 -6.02 17.74 5.58
C ALA A 392 -5.63 16.59 6.51
N VAL A 393 -6.60 15.84 7.05
CA VAL A 393 -6.36 14.64 7.87
C VAL A 393 -5.59 13.59 7.09
N THR A 394 -6.03 13.30 5.89
CA THR A 394 -5.37 12.33 5.00
C THR A 394 -3.93 12.71 4.70
N LEU A 395 -3.66 13.97 4.31
CA LEU A 395 -2.31 14.45 4.05
C LEU A 395 -1.42 14.39 5.29
N GLY A 396 -1.97 14.67 6.47
CA GLY A 396 -1.25 14.52 7.73
C GLY A 396 -0.82 13.09 8.01
N ILE A 397 -1.71 12.11 7.79
CA ILE A 397 -1.42 10.69 7.98
C ILE A 397 -0.42 10.20 6.92
N VAL A 398 -0.57 10.60 5.66
CA VAL A 398 0.39 10.27 4.58
C VAL A 398 1.77 10.87 4.88
N ALA A 399 1.84 12.11 5.39
CA ALA A 399 3.08 12.73 5.81
C ALA A 399 3.76 11.95 6.94
N PHE A 400 3.01 11.36 7.86
CA PHE A 400 3.55 10.46 8.88
C PHE A 400 4.18 9.19 8.25
N GLY A 401 3.53 8.58 7.27
CA GLY A 401 4.12 7.46 6.51
C GLY A 401 5.41 7.84 5.80
N ALA A 402 5.44 9.01 5.14
CA ALA A 402 6.65 9.55 4.51
C ALA A 402 7.77 9.82 5.53
N LEU A 403 7.42 10.26 6.75
CA LEU A 403 8.35 10.42 7.85
C LEU A 403 8.96 9.09 8.27
N ILE A 404 8.16 8.01 8.40
CA ILE A 404 8.65 6.65 8.71
C ILE A 404 9.70 6.22 7.69
N VAL A 405 9.42 6.37 6.38
CA VAL A 405 10.38 6.01 5.32
C VAL A 405 11.64 6.89 5.42
N THR A 406 11.48 8.20 5.60
CA THR A 406 12.60 9.15 5.70
C THR A 406 13.52 8.83 6.87
N LEU A 407 12.96 8.57 8.05
CA LEU A 407 13.73 8.20 9.24
C LEU A 407 14.31 6.79 9.12
N GLY A 408 13.55 5.85 8.51
CA GLY A 408 14.01 4.51 8.24
C GLY A 408 15.25 4.49 7.33
N LEU A 409 15.22 5.22 6.22
CA LEU A 409 16.39 5.36 5.33
C LEU A 409 17.62 5.96 6.02
N LYS A 410 17.41 6.79 7.02
CA LYS A 410 18.52 7.43 7.75
C LYS A 410 19.08 6.58 8.87
N TYR A 411 18.23 5.98 9.69
CA TYR A 411 18.63 5.36 10.96
C TYR A 411 18.70 3.84 10.90
N VAL A 412 17.92 3.21 10.02
CA VAL A 412 17.92 1.76 9.81
C VAL A 412 18.96 1.40 8.73
N PRO A 413 19.75 0.33 8.91
CA PRO A 413 20.72 -0.12 7.91
C PRO A 413 19.98 -0.77 6.71
N ILE A 414 19.39 0.07 5.85
CA ILE A 414 18.63 -0.40 4.69
C ILE A 414 19.55 -0.99 3.62
N GLN A 415 20.73 -0.37 3.40
CA GLN A 415 21.75 -0.94 2.53
C GLN A 415 22.62 -1.92 3.32
N ARG A 416 22.91 -3.07 2.70
CA ARG A 416 23.84 -4.04 3.30
C ARG A 416 25.24 -3.44 3.36
N VAL A 417 25.87 -3.47 4.51
CA VAL A 417 27.29 -3.13 4.59
C VAL A 417 28.06 -4.30 4.00
N GLU A 418 28.69 -4.12 2.84
CA GLU A 418 29.62 -5.09 2.29
C GLU A 418 30.76 -5.27 3.31
N ARG A 419 30.87 -6.47 3.87
CA ARG A 419 32.02 -6.84 4.65
C ARG A 419 33.15 -7.18 3.68
N PRO A 420 34.37 -6.66 3.88
CA PRO A 420 35.53 -7.07 3.09
C PRO A 420 35.64 -8.60 3.11
N GLU A 421 35.91 -9.22 1.96
CA GLU A 421 36.02 -10.68 1.76
C GLU A 421 37.15 -11.37 2.54
N SER A 422 37.74 -10.75 3.55
CA SER A 422 38.85 -11.30 4.32
C SER A 422 38.55 -12.56 5.16
N TYR A 423 37.31 -13.08 5.10
CA TYR A 423 36.94 -14.32 5.84
C TYR A 423 36.50 -15.49 4.93
N ALA A 424 36.61 -15.37 3.60
CA ALA A 424 36.21 -16.44 2.67
C ALA A 424 37.36 -17.40 2.27
N THR A 425 38.61 -17.22 2.76
CA THR A 425 39.77 -17.95 2.25
C THR A 425 40.43 -18.92 3.22
N ASP A 426 39.80 -19.27 4.35
CA ASP A 426 40.47 -20.22 5.30
C ASP A 426 39.73 -21.55 5.51
N GLY A 427 38.81 -21.92 4.62
CA GLY A 427 38.08 -23.20 4.68
C GLY A 427 38.33 -24.19 3.53
N GLY A 428 39.26 -23.92 2.60
CA GLY A 428 39.39 -24.66 1.35
C GLY A 428 40.73 -25.29 1.01
N ARG A 429 41.67 -25.45 1.96
CA ARG A 429 42.94 -26.12 1.70
C ARG A 429 43.42 -27.01 2.85
N GLN A 430 42.68 -28.05 3.17
CA GLN A 430 43.26 -29.25 3.83
C GLN A 430 42.41 -30.45 3.39
N GLY A 431 42.95 -31.23 2.49
CA GLY A 431 42.32 -32.51 2.12
C GLY A 431 42.57 -32.99 0.69
N ARG A 432 43.82 -32.94 0.21
CA ARG A 432 44.31 -33.86 -0.84
C ARG A 432 45.82 -33.98 -0.69
N GLN A 433 46.27 -34.96 0.06
CA GLN A 433 47.46 -35.80 -0.16
C GLN A 433 47.06 -37.22 0.10
#